data_c82771bb476517ace06e470bbd6b0af6
#
_entry.id   c82771bb476517ace06e470bbd6b0af6
#
_cell.length_a   1.000
_cell.length_b   1.000
_cell.length_c   1.000
_cell.angle_alpha   90.00
_cell.angle_beta   90.00
_cell.angle_gamma   90.00
#
_symmetry.space_group_name_H-M   'P 1'
#
loop_
_entity.id
_entity.type
_entity.pdbx_description
1 polymer ?
#
loop_
_entity_poly.entity_id
_entity_poly.type
_entity_poly.pdbx_seq_one_letter_code
_entity_poly.pdbx_strand_id
1 'polypeptide(L)'
;MLQREIYFFVILNQFRDFIVSANLEADDKNFWDGWFGRCVNQNGLIPFVKKSFVVPRIWLFCVKLPDGSAYTGLTALSSDLTGRRYPFLLFCKLSSFLYLSESIHFIAGKTDFFRHVLSDGKCTIQEKDFFNTDDYLTSHALSEPFLGFLSNNTSDKSFWVEDESGRYVEHDGQPSCALFNKLFGL
;
A
#
# COMPACT_ATOMS: atom_id res chain seq x y z
N MET A 1 4.85 -6.28 24.15
CA MET A 1 4.63 -5.25 23.12
C MET A 1 5.27 -5.76 21.86
N LEU A 2 4.48 -6.21 20.87
CA LEU A 2 5.05 -6.66 19.60
C LEU A 2 5.69 -5.45 18.92
N GLN A 3 6.97 -5.53 18.65
CA GLN A 3 7.67 -4.55 17.85
C GLN A 3 7.17 -4.73 16.41
N ARG A 4 6.23 -3.88 15.99
CA ARG A 4 5.72 -3.87 14.63
C ARG A 4 6.76 -3.23 13.75
N GLU A 5 7.35 -4.00 12.86
CA GLU A 5 8.18 -3.46 11.83
C GLU A 5 7.29 -3.01 10.66
N ILE A 6 7.25 -1.70 10.44
CA ILE A 6 6.54 -1.10 9.32
C ILE A 6 7.58 -0.76 8.28
N TYR A 7 7.33 -1.21 7.07
CA TYR A 7 8.17 -0.96 5.92
C TYR A 7 7.43 -0.10 4.90
N PHE A 8 8.16 0.73 4.19
CA PHE A 8 7.65 1.35 2.99
C PHE A 8 8.49 0.94 1.78
N PHE A 9 7.80 0.76 0.67
CA PHE A 9 8.40 0.37 -0.59
C PHE A 9 8.03 1.38 -1.66
N VAL A 10 9.04 2.02 -2.21
CA VAL A 10 9.02 2.89 -3.37
C VAL A 10 8.03 4.05 -3.29
N ILE A 11 8.45 5.16 -2.72
CA ILE A 11 7.77 6.44 -2.89
C ILE A 11 8.54 7.25 -3.92
N LEU A 12 7.87 7.74 -4.97
CA LEU A 12 8.45 8.74 -5.84
C LEU A 12 8.50 10.07 -5.09
N ASN A 13 9.74 10.55 -4.89
CA ASN A 13 10.00 11.87 -4.34
C ASN A 13 9.98 12.90 -5.47
N GLN A 14 9.58 14.13 -5.16
CA GLN A 14 9.70 15.29 -6.06
C GLN A 14 11.10 15.46 -6.67
N PHE A 15 12.14 15.04 -5.94
CA PHE A 15 13.54 15.22 -6.30
C PHE A 15 14.19 14.09 -7.10
N ARG A 16 13.44 13.12 -7.61
CA ARG A 16 13.85 12.09 -8.58
C ARG A 16 14.14 10.69 -8.04
N ASP A 17 14.19 10.45 -6.73
CA ASP A 17 14.62 9.16 -6.21
C ASP A 17 13.48 8.35 -5.61
N PHE A 18 13.59 7.03 -5.76
CA PHE A 18 12.75 6.09 -5.05
C PHE A 18 13.25 5.97 -3.61
N ILE A 19 12.34 6.15 -2.65
CA ILE A 19 12.64 5.95 -1.23
C ILE A 19 12.16 4.55 -0.84
N VAL A 20 13.04 3.78 -0.23
CA VAL A 20 12.77 2.42 0.26
C VAL A 20 13.26 2.33 1.69
N SER A 21 12.54 1.62 2.57
CA SER A 21 12.99 1.36 3.94
C SER A 21 14.35 0.69 3.95
N ALA A 22 15.25 1.18 4.79
CA ALA A 22 16.63 0.69 4.87
C ALA A 22 16.71 -0.77 5.31
N ASN A 23 15.76 -1.24 6.13
CA ASN A 23 15.74 -2.58 6.72
C ASN A 23 14.82 -3.56 5.96
N LEU A 24 14.39 -3.21 4.74
CA LEU A 24 13.53 -4.09 3.95
C LEU A 24 14.28 -5.33 3.49
N GLU A 25 13.77 -6.51 3.84
CA GLU A 25 14.34 -7.79 3.43
C GLU A 25 14.32 -7.96 1.90
N ALA A 26 15.34 -8.64 1.36
CA ALA A 26 15.47 -8.84 -0.08
C ALA A 26 14.28 -9.58 -0.70
N ASP A 27 13.74 -10.58 0.01
CA ASP A 27 12.59 -11.36 -0.46
C ASP A 27 11.31 -10.52 -0.55
N ASP A 28 11.07 -9.66 0.45
CA ASP A 28 9.93 -8.76 0.46
C ASP A 28 10.05 -7.72 -0.66
N LYS A 29 11.24 -7.16 -0.82
CA LYS A 29 11.53 -6.26 -1.93
C LYS A 29 11.28 -6.94 -3.28
N ASN A 30 11.79 -8.16 -3.48
CA ASN A 30 11.63 -8.91 -4.73
C ASN A 30 10.16 -9.25 -5.01
N PHE A 31 9.37 -9.56 -3.97
CA PHE A 31 7.94 -9.81 -4.10
C PHE A 31 7.21 -8.61 -4.69
N TRP A 32 7.38 -7.44 -4.09
CA TRP A 32 6.68 -6.22 -4.50
C TRP A 32 7.23 -5.64 -5.80
N ASP A 33 8.55 -5.58 -5.95
CA ASP A 33 9.21 -5.08 -7.17
C ASP A 33 8.89 -5.97 -8.39
N GLY A 34 8.88 -7.27 -8.19
CA GLY A 34 8.51 -8.23 -9.20
C GLY A 34 7.06 -8.06 -9.69
N TRP A 35 6.12 -7.76 -8.79
CA TRP A 35 4.74 -7.47 -9.18
C TRP A 35 4.62 -6.12 -9.88
N PHE A 36 5.07 -5.06 -9.27
CA PHE A 36 4.95 -3.71 -9.82
C PHE A 36 5.71 -3.54 -11.12
N GLY A 37 6.97 -3.98 -11.17
CA GLY A 37 7.80 -3.86 -12.35
C GLY A 37 7.21 -4.54 -13.59
N ARG A 38 6.67 -5.77 -13.42
CA ARG A 38 5.99 -6.46 -14.52
C ARG A 38 4.78 -5.69 -15.01
N CYS A 39 3.95 -5.18 -14.09
CA CYS A 39 2.69 -4.57 -14.47
C CYS A 39 2.85 -3.14 -14.98
N VAL A 40 3.80 -2.38 -14.45
CA VAL A 40 4.17 -1.05 -14.96
C VAL A 40 4.73 -1.16 -16.37
N ASN A 41 5.62 -2.14 -16.62
CA ASN A 41 6.19 -2.33 -17.97
C ASN A 41 5.15 -2.78 -19.00
N GLN A 42 4.16 -3.59 -18.61
CA GLN A 42 3.09 -4.02 -19.51
C GLN A 42 2.13 -2.90 -19.87
N ASN A 43 1.85 -1.99 -18.95
CA ASN A 43 0.83 -0.97 -19.11
C ASN A 43 1.37 0.38 -19.60
N GLY A 44 2.69 0.52 -19.72
CA GLY A 44 3.30 1.77 -20.13
C GLY A 44 2.96 2.91 -19.17
N LEU A 45 2.94 2.67 -17.86
CA LEU A 45 2.64 3.65 -16.81
C LEU A 45 3.65 4.82 -16.72
N ILE A 46 4.48 4.97 -17.72
CA ILE A 46 5.33 6.13 -17.95
C ILE A 46 4.79 6.90 -19.18
N PRO A 47 3.61 7.48 -19.13
CA PRO A 47 3.27 8.50 -20.09
C PRO A 47 2.95 9.79 -19.39
N PHE A 48 3.36 10.83 -20.00
CA PHE A 48 2.94 12.20 -19.81
C PHE A 48 1.42 12.28 -19.62
N VAL A 49 0.96 12.25 -18.38
CA VAL A 49 -0.42 12.63 -18.10
C VAL A 49 -0.39 14.11 -17.73
N LYS A 50 -1.09 14.92 -18.53
CA LYS A 50 -1.36 16.32 -18.24
C LYS A 50 -1.71 16.46 -16.75
N LYS A 51 -1.14 17.50 -16.10
CA LYS A 51 -1.39 17.91 -14.70
C LYS A 51 -2.89 18.06 -14.40
N SER A 52 -3.59 16.95 -14.21
CA SER A 52 -4.83 16.97 -13.46
C SER A 52 -4.48 16.46 -12.06
N PHE A 53 -4.70 17.29 -11.06
CA PHE A 53 -4.63 16.87 -9.66
C PHE A 53 -5.73 15.85 -9.42
N VAL A 54 -5.44 14.60 -9.67
CA VAL A 54 -6.32 13.51 -9.27
C VAL A 54 -5.93 13.17 -7.84
N VAL A 55 -6.87 13.31 -6.92
CA VAL A 55 -6.69 12.84 -5.54
C VAL A 55 -6.31 11.36 -5.61
N PRO A 56 -5.16 10.96 -5.09
CA PRO A 56 -4.72 9.58 -5.19
C PRO A 56 -5.66 8.67 -4.41
N ARG A 57 -6.11 7.62 -5.05
CA ARG A 57 -6.91 6.56 -4.38
C ARG A 57 -6.00 5.76 -3.48
N ILE A 58 -6.35 5.67 -2.21
CA ILE A 58 -5.65 4.85 -1.24
C ILE A 58 -6.39 3.53 -1.08
N TRP A 59 -5.66 2.44 -1.21
CA TRP A 59 -6.15 1.09 -1.00
C TRP A 59 -5.51 0.51 0.25
N LEU A 60 -6.33 0.14 1.21
CA LEU A 60 -5.92 -0.74 2.31
C LEU A 60 -5.91 -2.18 1.80
N PHE A 61 -4.95 -2.98 2.23
CA PHE A 61 -4.85 -4.34 1.75
C PHE A 61 -4.40 -5.35 2.81
N CYS A 62 -4.76 -6.59 2.56
CA CYS A 62 -4.20 -7.77 3.19
C CYS A 62 -3.92 -8.84 2.13
N VAL A 63 -2.69 -9.33 2.08
CA VAL A 63 -2.25 -10.43 1.20
C VAL A 63 -1.81 -11.58 2.09
N LYS A 64 -2.60 -12.66 2.11
CA LYS A 64 -2.31 -13.88 2.86
C LYS A 64 -1.53 -14.83 1.98
N LEU A 65 -0.36 -15.24 2.43
CA LEU A 65 0.55 -16.12 1.69
C LEU A 65 0.28 -17.59 1.99
N PRO A 66 0.71 -18.51 1.09
CA PRO A 66 0.52 -19.96 1.29
C PRO A 66 1.19 -20.52 2.55
N ASP A 67 2.28 -19.90 3.00
CA ASP A 67 3.05 -20.31 4.18
C ASP A 67 2.44 -19.88 5.52
N GLY A 68 1.28 -19.20 5.50
CA GLY A 68 0.60 -18.67 6.68
C GLY A 68 1.10 -17.32 7.14
N SER A 69 2.05 -16.72 6.44
CA SER A 69 2.42 -15.30 6.63
C SER A 69 1.50 -14.37 5.86
N ALA A 70 1.55 -13.08 6.17
CA ALA A 70 0.76 -12.09 5.46
C ALA A 70 1.47 -10.75 5.36
N TYR A 71 1.14 -10.02 4.28
CA TYR A 71 1.38 -8.59 4.19
C TYR A 71 0.07 -7.85 4.44
N THR A 72 0.11 -6.80 5.23
CA THR A 72 -1.02 -5.89 5.40
C THR A 72 -0.53 -4.45 5.35
N GLY A 73 -1.30 -3.58 4.71
CA GLY A 73 -0.80 -2.24 4.47
C GLY A 73 -1.75 -1.34 3.72
N LEU A 74 -1.18 -0.27 3.20
CA LEU A 74 -1.83 0.62 2.25
C LEU A 74 -0.96 0.83 1.00
N THR A 75 -1.62 1.11 -0.12
CA THR A 75 -0.97 1.45 -1.38
C THR A 75 -1.70 2.56 -2.11
N ALA A 76 -0.97 3.34 -2.87
CA ALA A 76 -1.50 4.35 -3.78
C ALA A 76 -0.50 4.63 -4.90
N LEU A 77 -0.92 5.40 -5.92
CA LEU A 77 0.02 5.92 -6.90
C LEU A 77 0.70 7.17 -6.35
N SER A 78 2.01 7.13 -6.26
CA SER A 78 2.84 8.32 -6.05
C SER A 78 3.21 8.96 -7.39
N SER A 79 3.53 10.25 -7.38
CA SER A 79 3.97 10.98 -8.58
C SER A 79 5.13 11.90 -8.26
N ASP A 80 6.01 12.11 -9.23
CA ASP A 80 7.07 13.12 -9.16
C ASP A 80 6.71 14.40 -9.93
N LEU A 81 7.60 15.38 -9.87
CA LEU A 81 7.42 16.67 -10.57
C LEU A 81 7.38 16.55 -12.09
N THR A 82 7.91 15.45 -12.64
CA THR A 82 7.90 15.18 -14.09
C THR A 82 6.63 14.48 -14.55
N GLY A 83 5.73 14.10 -13.61
CA GLY A 83 4.50 13.39 -13.88
C GLY A 83 4.66 11.87 -13.99
N ARG A 84 5.84 11.31 -13.65
CA ARG A 84 5.99 9.86 -13.53
C ARG A 84 5.15 9.37 -12.35
N ARG A 85 4.50 8.24 -12.54
CA ARG A 85 3.67 7.61 -11.51
C ARG A 85 4.22 6.22 -11.21
N TYR A 86 4.26 5.90 -9.93
CA TYR A 86 4.63 4.56 -9.48
C TYR A 86 3.87 4.20 -8.20
N PRO A 87 3.41 2.95 -8.04
CA PRO A 87 2.78 2.51 -6.81
C PRO A 87 3.77 2.58 -5.65
N PHE A 88 3.30 3.05 -4.51
CA PHE A 88 4.02 2.90 -3.26
C PHE A 88 3.23 2.03 -2.30
N LEU A 89 3.93 1.46 -1.35
CA LEU A 89 3.38 0.65 -0.27
C LEU A 89 3.88 1.17 1.08
N LEU A 90 2.97 1.18 2.04
CA LEU A 90 3.30 1.11 3.47
C LEU A 90 2.75 -0.20 3.99
N PHE A 91 3.57 -1.06 4.59
CA PHE A 91 3.12 -2.38 4.99
C PHE A 91 3.83 -2.93 6.21
N CYS A 92 3.16 -3.90 6.86
CA CYS A 92 3.75 -4.82 7.82
C CYS A 92 3.78 -6.21 7.22
N LYS A 93 4.84 -6.99 7.51
CA LYS A 93 4.88 -8.43 7.30
C LYS A 93 4.58 -9.12 8.62
N LEU A 94 3.69 -10.07 8.60
CA LEU A 94 3.28 -10.84 9.76
C LEU A 94 3.53 -12.33 9.51
N SER A 95 4.20 -12.98 10.45
CA SER A 95 4.46 -14.43 10.40
C SER A 95 3.22 -15.29 10.70
N SER A 96 2.12 -14.66 11.09
CA SER A 96 0.86 -15.31 11.46
C SER A 96 -0.32 -14.37 11.25
N PHE A 97 -1.49 -14.94 10.96
CA PHE A 97 -2.73 -14.16 10.79
C PHE A 97 -3.32 -13.61 12.11
N LEU A 98 -2.78 -13.99 13.27
CA LEU A 98 -3.31 -13.60 14.57
C LEU A 98 -3.35 -12.09 14.81
N TYR A 99 -2.45 -11.33 14.21
CA TYR A 99 -2.30 -9.89 14.43
C TYR A 99 -2.72 -9.02 13.23
N LEU A 100 -3.38 -9.62 12.24
CA LEU A 100 -3.79 -8.91 11.03
C LEU A 100 -4.69 -7.73 11.33
N SER A 101 -5.75 -7.96 12.10
CA SER A 101 -6.74 -6.92 12.41
C SER A 101 -6.11 -5.73 13.12
N GLU A 102 -5.26 -5.98 14.11
CA GLU A 102 -4.58 -4.93 14.86
C GLU A 102 -3.60 -4.13 14.00
N SER A 103 -2.86 -4.82 13.13
CA SER A 103 -1.89 -4.17 12.25
C SER A 103 -2.56 -3.30 11.18
N ILE A 104 -3.65 -3.78 10.59
CA ILE A 104 -4.37 -2.99 9.58
C ILE A 104 -5.09 -1.80 10.19
N HIS A 105 -5.64 -1.89 11.40
CA HIS A 105 -6.22 -0.74 12.10
C HIS A 105 -5.17 0.35 12.34
N PHE A 106 -3.96 -0.03 12.73
CA PHE A 106 -2.87 0.92 12.90
C PHE A 106 -2.52 1.61 11.58
N ILE A 107 -2.42 0.86 10.48
CA ILE A 107 -2.11 1.42 9.16
C ILE A 107 -3.27 2.26 8.63
N ALA A 108 -4.51 1.83 8.81
CA ALA A 108 -5.69 2.59 8.41
C ALA A 108 -5.75 3.97 9.06
N GLY A 109 -5.30 4.09 10.31
CA GLY A 109 -5.16 5.39 10.98
C GLY A 109 -4.15 6.35 10.33
N LYS A 110 -3.36 5.90 9.35
CA LYS A 110 -2.38 6.71 8.62
C LYS A 110 -2.87 7.19 7.26
N THR A 111 -4.07 6.79 6.81
CA THR A 111 -4.57 7.11 5.46
C THR A 111 -4.69 8.60 5.20
N ASP A 112 -5.17 9.37 6.17
CA ASP A 112 -5.31 10.83 6.03
C ASP A 112 -3.95 11.53 5.91
N PHE A 113 -2.95 11.09 6.65
CA PHE A 113 -1.59 11.57 6.50
C PHE A 113 -1.07 11.34 5.07
N PHE A 114 -1.22 10.10 4.55
CA PHE A 114 -0.77 9.77 3.19
C PHE A 114 -1.55 10.52 2.12
N ARG A 115 -2.85 10.71 2.31
CA ARG A 115 -3.66 11.50 1.39
C ARG A 115 -3.15 12.94 1.30
N HIS A 116 -2.83 13.55 2.43
CA HIS A 116 -2.25 14.88 2.48
C HIS A 116 -0.89 14.94 1.78
N VAL A 117 0.01 14.02 2.12
CA VAL A 117 1.35 13.91 1.53
C VAL A 117 1.30 13.75 0.01
N LEU A 118 0.44 12.87 -0.50
CA LEU A 118 0.32 12.60 -1.93
C LEU A 118 -0.36 13.75 -2.69
N SER A 119 -1.25 14.49 -2.04
CA SER A 119 -1.96 15.63 -2.65
C SER A 119 -1.10 16.88 -2.69
N ASP A 120 -0.28 17.14 -1.69
CA ASP A 120 0.50 18.37 -1.59
C ASP A 120 1.67 18.43 -2.58
N GLY A 121 2.12 17.29 -3.07
CA GLY A 121 3.20 17.18 -4.06
C GLY A 121 4.52 17.83 -3.64
N LYS A 122 4.59 18.43 -2.45
CA LYS A 122 5.73 19.18 -1.91
C LYS A 122 6.40 18.53 -0.72
N CYS A 123 5.78 17.50 -0.14
CA CYS A 123 6.30 16.87 1.06
C CYS A 123 7.54 16.01 0.77
N THR A 124 8.64 16.37 1.39
CA THR A 124 9.79 15.48 1.53
C THR A 124 9.49 14.51 2.66
N ILE A 125 9.04 13.32 2.33
CA ILE A 125 8.77 12.27 3.32
C ILE A 125 10.10 11.73 3.83
N GLN A 126 10.33 11.82 5.13
CA GLN A 126 11.43 11.13 5.81
C GLN A 126 10.89 9.93 6.59
N GLU A 127 11.72 8.92 6.76
CA GLU A 127 11.32 7.70 7.50
C GLU A 127 10.73 8.01 8.89
N LYS A 128 11.28 8.98 9.60
CA LYS A 128 10.77 9.45 10.89
C LYS A 128 9.34 10.00 10.85
N ASP A 129 8.90 10.53 9.71
CA ASP A 129 7.56 11.13 9.58
C ASP A 129 6.46 10.06 9.64
N PHE A 130 6.79 8.81 9.30
CA PHE A 130 5.86 7.67 9.41
C PHE A 130 5.62 7.23 10.84
N PHE A 131 6.58 7.44 11.73
CA PHE A 131 6.54 6.97 13.11
C PHE A 131 6.03 8.02 14.08
N ASN A 132 6.17 9.31 13.77
CA ASN A 132 5.81 10.42 14.66
C ASN A 132 4.37 10.93 14.49
N THR A 133 3.51 10.21 13.78
CA THR A 133 2.14 10.64 13.49
C THR A 133 1.12 10.20 14.54
N ASP A 134 1.43 10.31 15.83
CA ASP A 134 0.46 10.05 16.91
C ASP A 134 -0.75 11.02 16.85
N ASP A 135 -0.59 12.17 16.19
CA ASP A 135 -1.62 13.20 16.07
C ASP A 135 -2.72 12.88 15.04
N TYR A 136 -2.58 11.80 14.25
CA TYR A 136 -3.50 11.46 13.15
C TYR A 136 -4.24 10.12 13.38
N LEU A 137 -4.37 9.68 14.61
CA LEU A 137 -5.15 8.48 14.93
C LEU A 137 -6.66 8.77 14.78
N THR A 138 -7.11 8.90 13.55
CA THR A 138 -8.53 8.78 13.25
C THR A 138 -8.93 7.31 13.36
N SER A 139 -10.00 7.03 14.10
CA SER A 139 -10.55 5.66 14.16
C SER A 139 -11.23 5.36 12.83
N HIS A 140 -10.48 4.80 11.89
CA HIS A 140 -11.07 4.29 10.66
C HIS A 140 -11.83 3.01 10.94
N ALA A 141 -13.14 3.03 10.70
CA ALA A 141 -13.95 1.84 10.72
C ALA A 141 -13.65 1.02 9.46
N LEU A 142 -13.07 -0.16 9.63
CA LEU A 142 -12.89 -1.10 8.53
C LEU A 142 -14.25 -1.66 8.10
N SER A 143 -14.42 -1.87 6.79
CA SER A 143 -15.67 -2.43 6.26
C SER A 143 -15.89 -3.88 6.72
N GLU A 144 -17.16 -4.26 6.93
CA GLU A 144 -17.52 -5.63 7.31
C GLU A 144 -16.92 -6.72 6.41
N PRO A 145 -16.93 -6.60 5.06
CA PRO A 145 -16.27 -7.58 4.20
C PRO A 145 -14.80 -7.73 4.47
N PHE A 146 -14.10 -6.62 4.78
CA PHE A 146 -12.67 -6.67 5.09
C PHE A 146 -12.41 -7.34 6.44
N LEU A 147 -13.19 -7.01 7.46
CA LEU A 147 -13.12 -7.68 8.78
C LEU A 147 -13.37 -9.19 8.66
N GLY A 148 -14.35 -9.58 7.86
CA GLY A 148 -14.63 -10.98 7.54
C GLY A 148 -13.46 -11.68 6.88
N PHE A 149 -12.77 -11.00 5.93
CA PHE A 149 -11.57 -11.54 5.30
C PHE A 149 -10.41 -11.69 6.29
N LEU A 150 -10.19 -10.70 7.17
CA LEU A 150 -9.12 -10.75 8.16
C LEU A 150 -9.28 -11.93 9.14
N SER A 151 -10.50 -12.22 9.56
CA SER A 151 -10.82 -13.30 10.51
C SER A 151 -10.85 -14.69 9.87
N ASN A 152 -10.91 -14.78 8.54
CA ASN A 152 -10.90 -16.05 7.82
C ASN A 152 -9.48 -16.64 7.76
N ASN A 153 -9.34 -17.93 7.96
CA ASN A 153 -8.06 -18.64 7.90
C ASN A 153 -7.65 -19.12 6.50
N THR A 154 -8.30 -18.66 5.44
CA THR A 154 -7.88 -18.96 4.07
C THR A 154 -6.51 -18.37 3.76
N SER A 155 -5.63 -19.13 3.12
CA SER A 155 -4.33 -18.69 2.60
C SER A 155 -4.39 -18.46 1.09
N ASP A 156 -3.33 -17.88 0.54
CA ASP A 156 -3.17 -17.63 -0.90
C ASP A 156 -4.30 -16.78 -1.50
N LYS A 157 -4.67 -15.75 -0.76
CA LYS A 157 -5.72 -14.79 -1.16
C LYS A 157 -5.35 -13.39 -0.72
N SER A 158 -5.90 -12.40 -1.42
CA SER A 158 -5.77 -11.01 -1.02
C SER A 158 -7.10 -10.26 -1.09
N PHE A 159 -7.19 -9.23 -0.24
CA PHE A 159 -8.33 -8.33 -0.17
C PHE A 159 -7.83 -6.87 -0.18
N TRP A 160 -8.45 -6.06 -0.99
CA TRP A 160 -8.09 -4.67 -1.23
C TRP A 160 -9.34 -3.81 -1.12
N VAL A 161 -9.33 -2.81 -0.26
CA VAL A 161 -10.46 -1.90 -0.06
C VAL A 161 -10.02 -0.45 -0.27
N GLU A 162 -10.74 0.26 -1.12
CA GLU A 162 -10.55 1.69 -1.32
C GLU A 162 -11.09 2.47 -0.12
N ASP A 163 -10.22 3.25 0.52
CA ASP A 163 -10.51 3.91 1.78
C ASP A 163 -11.73 4.84 1.74
N GLU A 164 -11.89 5.64 0.69
CA GLU A 164 -12.99 6.61 0.60
C GLU A 164 -14.32 5.99 0.18
N SER A 165 -14.29 5.14 -0.85
CA SER A 165 -15.53 4.61 -1.44
C SER A 165 -16.00 3.31 -0.79
N GLY A 166 -15.13 2.63 -0.04
CA GLY A 166 -15.38 1.28 0.46
C GLY A 166 -15.45 0.21 -0.63
N ARG A 167 -15.18 0.57 -1.89
CA ARG A 167 -15.10 -0.40 -2.99
C ARG A 167 -13.99 -1.41 -2.70
N TYR A 168 -14.24 -2.68 -2.91
CA TYR A 168 -13.25 -3.71 -2.63
C TYR A 168 -13.03 -4.67 -3.79
N VAL A 169 -11.89 -5.33 -3.76
CA VAL A 169 -11.47 -6.38 -4.70
C VAL A 169 -10.90 -7.54 -3.90
N GLU A 170 -11.45 -8.72 -4.11
CA GLU A 170 -10.84 -9.98 -3.69
C GLU A 170 -10.04 -10.57 -4.85
N HIS A 171 -8.93 -11.22 -4.55
CA HIS A 171 -8.08 -11.85 -5.54
C HIS A 171 -7.51 -13.16 -5.00
N ASP A 172 -7.60 -14.20 -5.80
CA ASP A 172 -7.03 -15.53 -5.49
C ASP A 172 -5.58 -15.60 -6.00
N GLY A 173 -4.72 -16.22 -5.22
CA GLY A 173 -3.31 -16.37 -5.54
C GLY A 173 -2.49 -15.10 -5.36
N GLN A 174 -1.30 -15.11 -5.94
CA GLN A 174 -0.39 -13.97 -5.87
C GLN A 174 -0.91 -12.78 -6.68
N PRO A 175 -0.63 -11.53 -6.26
CA PRO A 175 -1.04 -10.34 -6.98
C PRO A 175 -0.65 -10.36 -8.46
N SER A 176 -1.63 -10.14 -9.34
CA SER A 176 -1.50 -10.17 -10.79
C SER A 176 -1.60 -8.79 -11.43
N CYS A 177 -1.25 -8.68 -12.71
CA CYS A 177 -1.44 -7.43 -13.44
C CYS A 177 -2.92 -7.11 -13.70
N ALA A 178 -3.80 -8.09 -13.75
CA ALA A 178 -5.24 -7.85 -13.78
C ALA A 178 -5.74 -7.17 -12.49
N LEU A 179 -5.23 -7.61 -11.33
CA LEU A 179 -5.48 -6.95 -10.05
C LEU A 179 -4.91 -5.51 -10.07
N PHE A 180 -3.66 -5.34 -10.51
CA PHE A 180 -3.01 -4.04 -10.61
C PHE A 180 -3.85 -3.04 -11.41
N ASN A 181 -4.36 -3.45 -12.56
CA ASN A 181 -5.22 -2.61 -13.40
C ASN A 181 -6.53 -2.22 -12.71
N LYS A 182 -7.14 -3.15 -11.96
CA LYS A 182 -8.35 -2.86 -11.19
C LYS A 182 -8.11 -1.84 -10.08
N LEU A 183 -6.97 -1.92 -9.40
CA LEU A 183 -6.62 -1.01 -8.31
C LEU A 183 -6.29 0.39 -8.83
N PHE A 184 -5.53 0.48 -9.89
CA PHE A 184 -4.96 1.76 -10.35
C PHE A 184 -5.67 2.35 -11.57
N GLY A 185 -6.71 1.69 -12.08
CA GLY A 185 -7.60 2.24 -13.12
C GLY A 185 -6.97 2.31 -14.50
N LEU A 186 -6.22 1.28 -14.87
CA LEU A 186 -5.52 1.17 -16.15
C LEU A 186 -6.25 0.21 -17.09
#